data_e058515ef3020d30b0f45ffbc8faabee
#
_entry.id   e058515ef3020d30b0f45ffbc8faabee
#
_cell.length_a   1.000
_cell.length_b   1.000
_cell.length_c   1.000
_cell.angle_alpha   90.00
_cell.angle_beta   90.00
_cell.angle_gamma   90.00
#
_symmetry.space_group_name_H-M   'P 1'
#
loop_
_entity.id
_entity.type
_entity.pdbx_description
1 polymer ?
#
loop_
_entity_poly.entity_id
_entity_poly.type
_entity_poly.pdbx_seq_one_letter_code
_entity_poly.pdbx_strand_id
1 'polypeptide(L)'
;MTHQEIATMIAGIGLPNAYYQFSEDTAVPPPFICFYFTGDNDVIADNSNYQKIDELTVELYTDEKDFNLEAQVEGALNAAGLVYSRDETYIDSEQMHMTTYYTDVVITASTATTTSTEDISNG
;
A
#
# COMPACT_ATOMS: atom_id res chain seq x y z
N MET A 1 5.67 3.72 -9.86
CA MET A 1 5.41 4.51 -8.63
C MET A 1 6.56 4.38 -7.66
N THR A 2 6.77 5.40 -6.85
CA THR A 2 7.72 5.31 -5.74
C THR A 2 6.99 4.76 -4.51
N HIS A 3 7.75 4.26 -3.55
CA HIS A 3 7.16 3.84 -2.27
C HIS A 3 6.44 4.99 -1.60
N GLN A 4 6.98 6.20 -1.70
CA GLN A 4 6.36 7.39 -1.12
C GLN A 4 5.01 7.71 -1.77
N GLU A 5 4.91 7.54 -3.09
CA GLU A 5 3.64 7.76 -3.79
C GLU A 5 2.58 6.78 -3.33
N ILE A 6 2.98 5.53 -3.06
CA ILE A 6 2.05 4.53 -2.55
C ILE A 6 1.57 4.91 -1.15
N ALA A 7 2.48 5.34 -0.28
CA ALA A 7 2.11 5.78 1.07
C ALA A 7 1.14 6.97 1.00
N THR A 8 1.38 7.89 0.08
CA THR A 8 0.51 9.06 -0.12
C THR A 8 -0.87 8.63 -0.60
N MET A 9 -0.92 7.67 -1.51
CA MET A 9 -2.18 7.13 -2.01
C MET A 9 -3.00 6.52 -0.86
N ILE A 10 -2.37 5.71 -0.02
CA ILE A 10 -3.04 5.09 1.14
C ILE A 10 -3.54 6.17 2.10
N ALA A 11 -2.71 7.16 2.40
CA ALA A 11 -3.09 8.26 3.28
C ALA A 11 -4.28 9.04 2.72
N GLY A 12 -4.37 9.14 1.40
CA GLY A 12 -5.45 9.87 0.74
C GLY A 12 -6.82 9.23 0.90
N ILE A 13 -6.89 7.96 1.31
CA ILE A 13 -8.15 7.29 1.58
C ILE A 13 -8.84 7.91 2.81
N GLY A 14 -8.06 8.46 3.74
CA GLY A 14 -8.60 9.20 4.86
C GLY A 14 -8.85 8.39 6.12
N LEU A 15 -8.38 7.15 6.17
CA LEU A 15 -8.48 6.33 7.38
C LEU A 15 -7.16 6.31 8.11
N PRO A 16 -7.18 6.05 9.43
CA PRO A 16 -5.92 5.79 10.14
C PRO A 16 -5.17 4.66 9.43
N ASN A 17 -3.89 4.83 9.24
CA ASN A 17 -3.11 3.84 8.51
C ASN A 17 -1.71 3.73 9.09
N ALA A 18 -1.11 2.56 8.90
CA ALA A 18 0.25 2.30 9.37
C ALA A 18 0.92 1.33 8.40
N TYR A 19 2.23 1.45 8.29
CA TYR A 19 3.02 0.48 7.56
C TYR A 19 3.17 -0.76 8.43
N TYR A 20 2.73 -1.89 7.93
CA TYR A 20 2.75 -3.21 8.54
C TYR A 20 1.73 -3.33 9.69
N GLN A 21 1.88 -2.59 10.76
CA GLN A 21 0.96 -2.68 11.91
C GLN A 21 1.10 -1.44 12.78
N PHE A 22 0.09 -1.21 13.59
CA PHE A 22 0.17 -0.18 14.63
C PHE A 22 0.91 -0.75 15.84
N SER A 23 1.65 0.13 16.54
CA SER A 23 2.24 -0.23 17.83
C SER A 23 1.15 -0.17 18.90
N GLU A 24 1.45 -0.71 20.08
CA GLU A 24 0.50 -0.64 21.19
C GLU A 24 0.11 0.80 21.52
N ASP A 25 1.08 1.72 21.42
CA ASP A 25 0.85 3.12 21.74
C ASP A 25 0.04 3.86 20.68
N THR A 26 0.01 3.36 19.46
CA THR A 26 -0.67 4.03 18.34
C THR A 26 -1.88 3.26 17.85
N ALA A 27 -2.24 2.16 18.50
CA ALA A 27 -3.37 1.35 18.11
C ALA A 27 -4.67 2.16 18.15
N VAL A 28 -5.50 1.98 17.13
CA VAL A 28 -6.78 2.68 17.00
C VAL A 28 -7.87 1.65 16.76
N PRO A 29 -9.12 1.99 17.09
CA PRO A 29 -10.23 1.10 16.76
C PRO A 29 -10.48 1.09 15.25
N PRO A 30 -11.08 0.01 14.72
CA PRO A 30 -11.46 0.00 13.31
C PRO A 30 -12.49 1.08 13.02
N PRO A 31 -12.54 1.63 11.78
CA PRO A 31 -11.79 1.15 10.61
C PRO A 31 -10.37 1.73 10.53
N PHE A 32 -9.45 0.92 10.02
CA PHE A 32 -8.09 1.38 9.76
C PHE A 32 -7.47 0.53 8.67
N ILE A 33 -6.33 1.00 8.16
CA ILE A 33 -5.59 0.32 7.08
C ILE A 33 -4.18 0.02 7.54
N CYS A 34 -3.71 -1.19 7.25
CA CYS A 34 -2.29 -1.51 7.32
C CYS A 34 -1.85 -1.90 5.92
N PHE A 35 -0.65 -1.51 5.54
CA PHE A 35 -0.11 -1.86 4.23
C PHE A 35 1.36 -2.19 4.33
N TYR A 36 1.84 -3.04 3.42
CA TYR A 36 3.23 -3.43 3.43
C TYR A 36 3.59 -4.10 2.10
N PHE A 37 4.89 -4.17 1.85
CA PHE A 37 5.41 -4.82 0.65
C PHE A 37 5.91 -6.21 1.02
N THR A 38 5.47 -7.20 0.25
CA THR A 38 5.89 -8.59 0.43
C THR A 38 6.39 -9.12 -0.90
N GLY A 39 7.50 -9.81 -0.85
CA GLY A 39 8.02 -10.49 -2.03
C GLY A 39 8.44 -9.55 -3.14
N ASP A 40 9.37 -10.01 -3.92
CA ASP A 40 9.84 -9.34 -5.12
C ASP A 40 9.40 -10.16 -6.32
N ASN A 41 8.76 -9.49 -7.27
CA ASN A 41 8.43 -10.09 -8.56
C ASN A 41 9.23 -9.40 -9.65
N ASP A 42 10.48 -9.07 -9.33
CA ASP A 42 11.34 -8.33 -10.22
C ASP A 42 11.56 -9.04 -11.54
N VAL A 43 11.58 -8.27 -12.61
CA VAL A 43 11.79 -8.79 -13.95
C VAL A 43 13.14 -8.29 -14.46
N ILE A 44 13.98 -9.24 -14.86
CA ILE A 44 15.24 -8.93 -15.52
C ILE A 44 15.09 -9.36 -16.98
N ALA A 45 14.85 -8.40 -17.86
CA ALA A 45 14.60 -8.68 -19.26
C ALA A 45 15.87 -9.03 -20.00
N ASP A 46 16.96 -8.34 -19.68
CA ASP A 46 18.29 -8.62 -20.19
C ASP A 46 19.30 -7.94 -19.29
N ASN A 47 20.54 -7.88 -19.73
CA ASN A 47 21.60 -7.34 -18.88
C ASN A 47 21.44 -5.88 -18.49
N SER A 48 20.67 -5.12 -19.24
CA SER A 48 20.53 -3.68 -19.02
C SER A 48 19.13 -3.28 -18.58
N ASN A 49 18.15 -4.15 -18.70
CA ASN A 49 16.77 -3.84 -18.36
C ASN A 49 16.34 -4.60 -17.12
N TYR A 50 16.22 -3.85 -16.04
CA TYR A 50 15.79 -4.39 -14.77
C TYR A 50 14.56 -3.62 -14.31
N GLN A 51 13.50 -4.34 -14.06
CA GLN A 51 12.28 -3.72 -13.57
C GLN A 51 11.97 -4.27 -12.18
N LYS A 52 11.94 -3.37 -11.21
CA LYS A 52 11.63 -3.74 -9.84
C LYS A 52 10.13 -3.78 -9.66
N ILE A 53 9.63 -4.93 -9.24
CA ILE A 53 8.21 -5.11 -8.96
C ILE A 53 8.07 -5.62 -7.54
N ASP A 54 7.40 -4.84 -6.70
CA ASP A 54 7.10 -5.21 -5.32
C ASP A 54 5.62 -5.57 -5.21
N GLU A 55 5.32 -6.59 -4.46
CA GLU A 55 3.93 -6.90 -4.16
C GLU A 55 3.48 -6.04 -2.99
N LEU A 56 2.44 -5.26 -3.22
CA LEU A 56 1.82 -4.44 -2.18
C LEU A 56 0.62 -5.18 -1.61
N THR A 57 0.58 -5.29 -0.30
CA THR A 57 -0.56 -5.83 0.42
C THR A 57 -1.22 -4.70 1.21
N VAL A 58 -2.52 -4.54 1.03
CA VAL A 58 -3.31 -3.52 1.73
C VAL A 58 -4.39 -4.25 2.51
N GLU A 59 -4.42 -4.05 3.82
CA GLU A 59 -5.39 -4.69 4.71
C GLU A 59 -6.32 -3.63 5.27
N LEU A 60 -7.61 -3.76 4.96
CA LEU A 60 -8.65 -2.90 5.50
C LEU A 60 -9.34 -3.64 6.64
N TYR A 61 -9.28 -3.07 7.83
CA TYR A 61 -9.91 -3.63 9.02
C TYR A 61 -11.16 -2.84 9.35
N THR A 62 -12.27 -3.54 9.54
CA THR A 62 -13.57 -2.91 9.89
C THR A 62 -14.25 -3.76 10.96
N ASP A 63 -15.16 -3.15 11.72
CA ASP A 63 -15.96 -3.89 12.69
C ASP A 63 -16.84 -4.93 12.01
N GLU A 64 -17.48 -4.50 10.93
CA GLU A 64 -18.38 -5.33 10.16
C GLU A 64 -18.04 -5.17 8.68
N LYS A 65 -18.57 -6.05 7.86
CA LYS A 65 -18.44 -5.93 6.41
C LYS A 65 -18.91 -4.53 5.99
N ASP A 66 -18.02 -3.81 5.30
CA ASP A 66 -18.29 -2.43 4.91
C ASP A 66 -18.00 -2.22 3.43
N PHE A 67 -19.02 -2.35 2.61
CA PHE A 67 -18.88 -2.22 1.16
C PHE A 67 -18.43 -0.82 0.75
N ASN A 68 -18.83 0.21 1.48
CA ASN A 68 -18.45 1.59 1.13
C ASN A 68 -16.97 1.85 1.34
N LEU A 69 -16.41 1.38 2.44
CA LEU A 69 -14.98 1.53 2.69
C LEU A 69 -14.16 0.68 1.73
N GLU A 70 -14.63 -0.54 1.43
CA GLU A 70 -13.96 -1.36 0.42
C GLU A 70 -13.92 -0.64 -0.92
N ALA A 71 -15.04 -0.02 -1.31
CA ALA A 71 -15.10 0.73 -2.56
C ALA A 71 -14.11 1.90 -2.58
N GLN A 72 -13.90 2.55 -1.44
CA GLN A 72 -12.93 3.64 -1.35
C GLN A 72 -11.50 3.16 -1.56
N VAL A 73 -11.15 2.03 -0.94
CA VAL A 73 -9.82 1.44 -1.14
C VAL A 73 -9.66 0.99 -2.59
N GLU A 74 -10.66 0.31 -3.12
CA GLU A 74 -10.63 -0.17 -4.51
C GLU A 74 -10.52 0.99 -5.49
N GLY A 75 -11.25 2.08 -5.22
CA GLY A 75 -11.19 3.28 -6.04
C GLY A 75 -9.79 3.90 -6.05
N ALA A 76 -9.12 3.91 -4.90
CA ALA A 76 -7.76 4.43 -4.83
C ALA A 76 -6.79 3.56 -5.64
N LEU A 77 -6.91 2.25 -5.53
CA LEU A 77 -6.07 1.33 -6.29
C LEU A 77 -6.32 1.48 -7.80
N ASN A 78 -7.59 1.55 -8.19
CA ASN A 78 -7.96 1.72 -9.60
C ASN A 78 -7.45 3.05 -10.15
N ALA A 79 -7.56 4.12 -9.38
CA ALA A 79 -7.10 5.44 -9.81
C ALA A 79 -5.59 5.46 -10.02
N ALA A 80 -4.86 4.63 -9.29
CA ALA A 80 -3.41 4.50 -9.44
C ALA A 80 -3.03 3.52 -10.57
N GLY A 81 -4.02 2.92 -11.22
CA GLY A 81 -3.77 1.98 -12.31
C GLY A 81 -3.31 0.60 -11.82
N LEU A 82 -3.60 0.27 -10.58
CA LEU A 82 -3.16 -1.00 -10.00
C LEU A 82 -4.26 -2.05 -10.14
N VAL A 83 -3.85 -3.23 -10.62
CA VAL A 83 -4.74 -4.39 -10.73
C VAL A 83 -4.54 -5.25 -9.49
N TYR A 84 -5.60 -5.57 -8.81
CA TYR A 84 -5.52 -6.25 -7.52
C TYR A 84 -6.36 -7.51 -7.49
N SER A 85 -6.00 -8.40 -6.57
CA SER A 85 -6.87 -9.50 -6.14
C SER A 85 -7.32 -9.20 -4.72
N ARG A 86 -8.43 -9.78 -4.29
CA ARG A 86 -9.03 -9.49 -3.00
C ARG A 86 -9.33 -10.77 -2.24
N ASP A 87 -9.13 -10.72 -0.94
CA ASP A 87 -9.45 -11.80 -0.03
C ASP A 87 -10.15 -11.22 1.20
N GLU A 88 -10.92 -12.04 1.89
CA GLU A 88 -11.65 -11.60 3.08
C GLU A 88 -11.49 -12.62 4.19
N THR A 89 -11.36 -12.12 5.41
CA THR A 89 -11.23 -12.96 6.60
C THR A 89 -11.91 -12.27 7.77
N TYR A 90 -12.63 -13.03 8.57
CA TYR A 90 -13.10 -12.52 9.85
C TYR A 90 -12.13 -13.00 10.93
N ILE A 91 -11.62 -12.05 11.73
CA ILE A 91 -10.66 -12.34 12.78
C ILE A 91 -11.43 -12.46 14.09
N ASP A 92 -11.74 -13.69 14.48
CA ASP A 92 -12.55 -13.96 15.68
C ASP A 92 -11.96 -13.37 16.94
N SER A 93 -10.65 -13.53 17.10
CA SER A 93 -9.96 -13.08 18.32
C SER A 93 -10.03 -11.57 18.50
N GLU A 94 -10.15 -10.83 17.41
CA GLU A 94 -10.20 -9.36 17.43
C GLU A 94 -11.60 -8.84 17.14
N GLN A 95 -12.52 -9.72 16.76
CA GLN A 95 -13.88 -9.37 16.35
C GLN A 95 -13.87 -8.30 15.27
N MET A 96 -13.02 -8.50 14.26
CA MET A 96 -12.86 -7.58 13.14
C MET A 96 -12.93 -8.31 11.82
N HIS A 97 -13.46 -7.61 10.82
CA HIS A 97 -13.43 -8.07 9.44
C HIS A 97 -12.21 -7.49 8.75
N MET A 98 -11.48 -8.32 8.02
CA MET A 98 -10.30 -7.87 7.28
C MET A 98 -10.49 -8.17 5.80
N THR A 99 -10.39 -7.12 4.97
CA THR A 99 -10.37 -7.25 3.53
C THR A 99 -8.95 -6.97 3.06
N THR A 100 -8.35 -7.92 2.37
CA THR A 100 -6.96 -7.82 1.94
C THR A 100 -6.89 -7.69 0.43
N TYR A 101 -6.09 -6.73 -0.03
CA TYR A 101 -5.86 -6.49 -1.44
C TYR A 101 -4.39 -6.75 -1.76
N TYR A 102 -4.14 -7.48 -2.84
CA TYR A 102 -2.79 -7.79 -3.29
C TYR A 102 -2.61 -7.23 -4.69
N THR A 103 -1.55 -6.49 -4.91
CA THR A 103 -1.25 -5.93 -6.21
C THR A 103 0.24 -5.82 -6.43
N ASP A 104 0.68 -6.08 -7.65
CA ASP A 104 2.08 -5.87 -8.03
C ASP A 104 2.25 -4.43 -8.45
N VAL A 105 3.29 -3.78 -7.94
CA VAL A 105 3.57 -2.38 -8.22
C VAL A 105 4.96 -2.26 -8.82
N VAL A 106 5.03 -1.65 -9.99
CA VAL A 106 6.32 -1.32 -10.60
C VAL A 106 6.89 -0.15 -9.81
N ILE A 107 8.01 -0.38 -9.17
CA ILE A 107 8.67 0.62 -8.34
C ILE A 107 9.69 1.37 -9.17
N THR A 108 9.56 2.69 -9.19
CA THR A 108 10.53 3.56 -9.83
C THR A 108 11.38 4.23 -8.76
N ALA A 109 12.63 4.50 -9.11
CA ALA A 109 13.50 5.19 -8.20
C ALA A 109 12.98 6.59 -7.95
N SER A 110 13.06 7.02 -6.69
CA SER A 110 12.72 8.38 -6.30
C SER A 110 13.91 9.26 -6.64
N THR A 111 13.88 9.90 -7.71
CA THR A 111 14.98 10.74 -8.10
C THR A 111 14.79 12.16 -7.59
N ALA A 112 14.85 12.00 -7.49
CA ALA A 112 14.85 12.78 -7.42
C ALA A 112 15.05 13.23 -6.81
N THR A 113 15.02 12.98 -6.71
CA THR A 113 15.31 13.25 -6.32
C THR A 113 15.83 13.77 -6.50
N THR A 114 15.93 13.91 -6.96
CA THR A 114 16.55 14.23 -7.14
C THR A 114 16.93 15.01 -7.26
N THR A 115 16.91 15.06 -7.33
CA THR A 115 17.48 15.56 -7.30
C THR A 115 17.95 16.27 -7.13
N SER A 116 17.90 16.22 -7.13
CA SER A 116 18.50 16.62 -6.77
C SER A 116 18.96 17.33 -6.56
N THR A 117 18.83 17.32 -6.61
CA THR A 117 19.36 17.71 -6.18
C THR A 117 19.66 18.42 -5.85
N GLU A 118 19.35 18.23 -5.91
CA GLU A 118 19.71 18.51 -5.31
C GLU A 118 20.08 19.00 -5.02
N ASP A 119 19.82 18.98 -5.16
CA ASP A 119 20.27 19.17 -4.62
C ASP A 119 20.66 19.74 -4.48
N ILE A 120 20.47 19.77 -4.76
CA ILE A 120 21.01 19.97 -4.32
C ILE A 120 21.42 20.62 -4.01
N SER A 121 21.23 20.53 -4.10
CA SER A 121 21.64 20.80 -3.54
C SER A 121 21.94 21.25 -3.19
N ASN A 122 21.78 21.15 -3.36
CA ASN A 122 22.06 21.17 -2.83
C ASN A 122 22.28 21.26 -2.75
N GLY A 123 21.82 21.24 -3.32
CA GLY A 123 22.14 20.88 -2.99
C GLY A 123 22.25 21.04 -3.00
#